data_47793a4697c8d1b47a5bdc1043e66a2d
#
_entry.id   47793a4697c8d1b47a5bdc1043e66a2d
#
_cell.length_a   1.000
_cell.length_b   1.000
_cell.length_c   1.000
_cell.angle_alpha   90.00
_cell.angle_beta   90.00
_cell.angle_gamma   90.00
#
_symmetry.space_group_name_H-M   'P 1'
#
loop_
_entity.id
_entity.type
_entity.pdbx_description
1 polymer ?
#
loop_
_entity_poly.entity_id
_entity_poly.type
_entity_poly.pdbx_seq_one_letter_code
_entity_poly.pdbx_strand_id
1 'polypeptide(L)'
;PGLALVRVGISEGRLITKLIAQLRNLDIIQKSQPKNGLLMTLDEYIASVKNRVASNISREHAYRSDFEQLLRQILPDVDVTNEPVNVTDCGSPDFVITRKGLPLGYIEAKDVGKDLDSKAYAEQFSRYRKALDNLIITDYLTFQFFQHGEKVQEISIGELGPNGVKAIPENFPLLERWLEHFATFIAQTVKSPIKLAELMAGKARLLETILEGALLRDLKDEVITELTSQFETFQDMLIHDLQPKQFADLYAQTLAYGLFAARYHDPTLETFDRNEAAQLIPHSNPLLRNLFQSVAGYNIDDRIRSTVDNLAEVFRHSDVRKILDGFGKTTAQNDPIVHFYETFLAKY
;
A
#
# COMPACT_ATOMS: atom_id res chain seq x y z
N PRO A 1 46.61 -29.60 21.18
CA PRO A 1 45.92 -28.30 21.20
C PRO A 1 44.90 -28.09 20.07
N GLY A 2 44.89 -28.95 19.02
CA GLY A 2 44.03 -28.74 17.86
C GLY A 2 42.63 -29.39 17.88
N LEU A 3 42.34 -30.23 18.87
CA LEU A 3 41.08 -31.01 18.93
C LEU A 3 39.96 -30.37 19.78
N ALA A 4 40.25 -29.31 20.55
CA ALA A 4 39.26 -28.60 21.35
C ALA A 4 38.45 -27.57 20.57
N LEU A 5 39.01 -26.93 19.53
CA LEU A 5 38.35 -25.90 18.70
C LEU A 5 37.29 -26.46 17.72
N VAL A 6 37.41 -27.71 17.29
CA VAL A 6 36.44 -28.34 16.39
C VAL A 6 35.15 -28.76 17.08
N ARG A 7 35.18 -29.04 18.42
CA ARG A 7 33.99 -29.42 19.18
C ARG A 7 33.05 -28.24 19.49
N VAL A 8 33.56 -27.04 19.60
CA VAL A 8 32.74 -25.85 19.89
C VAL A 8 31.93 -25.43 18.65
N GLY A 9 32.55 -25.46 17.47
CA GLY A 9 31.85 -25.07 16.22
C GLY A 9 30.71 -26.01 15.81
N ILE A 10 30.76 -27.28 16.17
CA ILE A 10 29.67 -28.24 15.88
C ILE A 10 28.47 -28.05 16.80
N SER A 11 28.71 -27.59 18.03
CA SER A 11 27.65 -27.27 19.00
C SER A 11 26.87 -26.02 18.60
N GLU A 12 27.54 -24.96 18.13
CA GLU A 12 26.93 -23.71 17.71
C GLU A 12 26.14 -23.89 16.41
N GLY A 13 26.67 -24.64 15.43
CA GLY A 13 25.95 -24.91 14.19
C GLY A 13 24.64 -25.70 14.42
N ARG A 14 24.58 -26.60 15.37
CA ARG A 14 23.35 -27.30 15.73
C ARG A 14 22.36 -26.42 16.50
N LEU A 15 22.85 -25.47 17.30
CA LEU A 15 22.02 -24.51 18.02
C LEU A 15 21.36 -23.52 17.01
N ILE A 16 22.13 -23.00 16.07
CA ILE A 16 21.64 -22.10 15.04
C ILE A 16 20.62 -22.83 14.14
N THR A 17 20.87 -24.07 13.76
CA THR A 17 19.94 -24.87 12.95
C THR A 17 18.63 -25.13 13.69
N LYS A 18 18.69 -25.41 15.01
CA LYS A 18 17.49 -25.54 15.85
C LYS A 18 16.74 -24.23 16.02
N LEU A 19 17.45 -23.11 16.19
CA LEU A 19 16.85 -21.77 16.29
C LEU A 19 16.15 -21.38 14.99
N ILE A 20 16.76 -21.62 13.84
CA ILE A 20 16.15 -21.38 12.52
C ILE A 20 14.92 -22.27 12.30
N ALA A 21 14.95 -23.53 12.75
CA ALA A 21 13.80 -24.42 12.68
C ALA A 21 12.66 -23.97 13.61
N GLN A 22 12.98 -23.46 14.80
CA GLN A 22 11.99 -22.87 15.72
C GLN A 22 11.40 -21.56 15.19
N LEU A 23 12.21 -20.70 14.59
CA LEU A 23 11.75 -19.45 13.96
C LEU A 23 10.86 -19.75 12.74
N ARG A 24 11.19 -20.74 11.91
CA ARG A 24 10.32 -21.17 10.80
C ARG A 24 8.98 -21.74 11.29
N ASN A 25 8.97 -22.47 12.42
CA ASN A 25 7.74 -22.95 13.02
C ASN A 25 6.89 -21.81 13.64
N LEU A 26 7.53 -20.78 14.21
CA LEU A 26 6.83 -19.59 14.69
C LEU A 26 6.23 -18.77 13.55
N ASP A 27 6.94 -18.61 12.43
CA ASP A 27 6.41 -17.95 11.23
C ASP A 27 5.23 -18.72 10.60
N ILE A 28 5.25 -20.06 10.65
CA ILE A 28 4.15 -20.90 10.18
C ILE A 28 2.96 -20.80 11.14
N ILE A 29 3.19 -20.69 12.46
CA ILE A 29 2.11 -20.56 13.46
C ILE A 29 1.50 -19.14 13.44
N GLN A 30 2.26 -18.09 13.15
CA GLN A 30 1.70 -16.74 13.00
C GLN A 30 0.94 -16.53 11.66
N LYS A 31 1.23 -17.33 10.62
CA LYS A 31 0.46 -17.32 9.36
C LYS A 31 -0.85 -18.07 9.39
N SER A 32 -1.16 -18.81 10.47
CA SER A 32 -2.36 -19.63 10.60
C SER A 32 -3.27 -19.21 11.75
N GLN A 33 -3.66 -17.93 11.77
CA GLN A 33 -4.91 -17.55 12.44
C GLN A 33 -5.92 -17.16 11.35
N PRO A 34 -6.90 -18.01 11.01
CA PRO A 34 -7.99 -17.60 10.16
C PRO A 34 -8.78 -16.53 10.90
N LYS A 35 -8.86 -15.32 10.34
CA LYS A 35 -9.95 -14.41 10.68
C LYS A 35 -11.24 -15.18 10.39
N ASN A 36 -12.05 -15.46 11.40
CA ASN A 36 -13.34 -16.15 11.30
C ASN A 36 -14.28 -15.39 10.38
N GLY A 37 -14.15 -15.63 9.08
CA GLY A 37 -15.10 -15.32 8.04
C GLY A 37 -15.19 -16.57 7.16
N LEU A 38 -16.38 -16.98 6.77
CA LEU A 38 -16.59 -18.08 5.83
C LEU A 38 -15.70 -17.80 4.59
N LEU A 39 -14.71 -18.65 4.36
CA LEU A 39 -13.82 -18.57 3.21
C LEU A 39 -14.63 -19.00 1.98
N MET A 40 -14.68 -18.17 0.94
CA MET A 40 -15.47 -18.44 -0.28
C MET A 40 -14.56 -18.98 -1.38
N THR A 41 -14.73 -20.24 -1.75
CA THR A 41 -14.06 -20.85 -2.91
C THR A 41 -14.70 -20.39 -4.22
N LEU A 42 -14.03 -20.59 -5.38
CA LEU A 42 -14.63 -20.30 -6.70
C LEU A 42 -15.86 -21.15 -6.99
N ASP A 43 -15.93 -22.39 -6.50
CA ASP A 43 -17.13 -23.23 -6.62
C ASP A 43 -18.31 -22.66 -5.84
N GLU A 44 -18.08 -22.21 -4.61
CA GLU A 44 -19.10 -21.55 -3.78
C GLU A 44 -19.52 -20.20 -4.36
N TYR A 45 -18.56 -19.44 -4.89
CA TYR A 45 -18.82 -18.17 -5.56
C TYR A 45 -19.72 -18.33 -6.77
N ILE A 46 -19.38 -19.24 -7.69
CA ILE A 46 -20.20 -19.49 -8.90
C ILE A 46 -21.57 -20.06 -8.55
N ALA A 47 -21.67 -20.89 -7.51
CA ALA A 47 -22.93 -21.39 -7.00
C ALA A 47 -23.82 -20.25 -6.44
N SER A 48 -23.22 -19.30 -5.73
CA SER A 48 -23.93 -18.11 -5.24
C SER A 48 -24.42 -17.23 -6.40
N VAL A 49 -23.56 -16.93 -7.38
CA VAL A 49 -23.95 -16.17 -8.58
C VAL A 49 -25.11 -16.86 -9.31
N LYS A 50 -25.05 -18.18 -9.50
CA LYS A 50 -26.11 -18.99 -10.12
C LYS A 50 -27.44 -18.88 -9.37
N ASN A 51 -27.41 -18.99 -8.04
CA ASN A 51 -28.60 -18.88 -7.20
C ASN A 51 -29.22 -17.49 -7.27
N ARG A 52 -28.40 -16.43 -7.26
CA ARG A 52 -28.89 -15.05 -7.37
C ARG A 52 -29.52 -14.78 -8.74
N VAL A 53 -28.88 -15.23 -9.81
CA VAL A 53 -29.47 -15.16 -11.17
C VAL A 53 -30.81 -15.86 -11.24
N ALA A 54 -30.91 -17.09 -10.70
CA ALA A 54 -32.14 -17.87 -10.71
C ALA A 54 -33.30 -17.25 -9.90
N SER A 55 -32.95 -16.50 -8.82
CA SER A 55 -33.97 -15.85 -7.98
C SER A 55 -34.58 -14.58 -8.59
N ASN A 56 -34.04 -14.08 -9.69
CA ASN A 56 -34.45 -12.85 -10.38
C ASN A 56 -34.51 -11.57 -9.46
N ILE A 57 -33.86 -11.63 -8.30
CA ILE A 57 -33.82 -10.56 -7.28
C ILE A 57 -32.55 -9.69 -7.45
N SER A 58 -31.68 -10.08 -8.38
CA SER A 58 -30.33 -9.56 -8.50
C SER A 58 -30.30 -8.18 -9.19
N ARG A 59 -29.87 -7.19 -8.41
CA ARG A 59 -29.31 -5.94 -8.91
C ARG A 59 -27.79 -6.03 -8.78
N GLU A 60 -27.05 -5.20 -9.48
CA GLU A 60 -25.57 -5.07 -9.48
C GLU A 60 -24.95 -5.23 -8.07
N HIS A 61 -25.50 -4.57 -7.06
CA HIS A 61 -25.02 -4.65 -5.69
C HIS A 61 -25.15 -6.03 -5.03
N ALA A 62 -25.97 -6.93 -5.55
CA ALA A 62 -26.19 -8.25 -4.94
C ALA A 62 -24.96 -9.18 -5.08
N TYR A 63 -24.16 -8.99 -6.11
CA TYR A 63 -22.97 -9.81 -6.38
C TYR A 63 -21.70 -9.29 -5.71
N ARG A 64 -21.67 -8.00 -5.33
CA ARG A 64 -20.48 -7.32 -4.78
C ARG A 64 -19.94 -7.98 -3.53
N SER A 65 -20.82 -8.35 -2.60
CA SER A 65 -20.43 -8.96 -1.33
C SER A 65 -19.76 -10.32 -1.52
N ASP A 66 -20.28 -11.16 -2.42
CA ASP A 66 -19.70 -12.48 -2.68
C ASP A 66 -18.35 -12.35 -3.40
N PHE A 67 -18.26 -11.40 -4.33
CA PHE A 67 -17.03 -11.13 -5.04
C PHE A 67 -15.95 -10.55 -4.11
N GLU A 68 -16.32 -9.65 -3.20
CA GLU A 68 -15.41 -9.13 -2.18
C GLU A 68 -14.86 -10.25 -1.27
N GLN A 69 -15.73 -11.20 -0.87
CA GLN A 69 -15.30 -12.35 -0.07
C GLN A 69 -14.34 -13.26 -0.86
N LEU A 70 -14.61 -13.51 -2.14
CA LEU A 70 -13.70 -14.25 -3.02
C LEU A 70 -12.34 -13.53 -3.15
N LEU A 71 -12.33 -12.22 -3.40
CA LEU A 71 -11.10 -11.43 -3.49
C LEU A 71 -10.28 -11.50 -2.20
N ARG A 72 -10.91 -11.38 -1.03
CA ARG A 72 -10.25 -11.50 0.27
C ARG A 72 -9.69 -12.90 0.54
N GLN A 73 -10.31 -13.93 -0.02
CA GLN A 73 -9.81 -15.30 0.07
C GLN A 73 -8.57 -15.52 -0.80
N ILE A 74 -8.62 -15.10 -2.06
CA ILE A 74 -7.52 -15.29 -3.01
C ILE A 74 -6.34 -14.34 -2.66
N LEU A 75 -6.63 -13.17 -2.12
CA LEU A 75 -5.67 -12.09 -1.85
C LEU A 75 -5.68 -11.72 -0.36
N PRO A 76 -5.18 -12.57 0.53
CA PRO A 76 -5.32 -12.36 1.99
C PRO A 76 -4.53 -11.18 2.55
N ASP A 77 -3.56 -10.66 1.80
CA ASP A 77 -2.67 -9.57 2.20
C ASP A 77 -3.06 -8.20 1.61
N VAL A 78 -4.26 -8.10 1.01
CA VAL A 78 -4.78 -6.84 0.48
C VAL A 78 -6.05 -6.39 1.19
N ASP A 79 -6.30 -5.10 1.14
CA ASP A 79 -7.57 -4.51 1.53
C ASP A 79 -8.43 -4.28 0.29
N VAL A 80 -9.67 -4.75 0.33
CA VAL A 80 -10.67 -4.54 -0.71
C VAL A 80 -11.66 -3.49 -0.20
N THR A 81 -11.73 -2.35 -0.88
CA THR A 81 -12.70 -1.29 -0.58
C THR A 81 -13.74 -1.22 -1.68
N ASN A 82 -15.01 -1.38 -1.30
CA ASN A 82 -16.15 -1.25 -2.18
C ASN A 82 -16.63 0.20 -2.19
N GLU A 83 -17.03 0.71 -3.35
CA GLU A 83 -17.49 2.09 -3.55
C GLU A 83 -16.54 3.16 -2.97
N PRO A 84 -15.27 3.19 -3.38
CA PRO A 84 -14.34 4.18 -2.88
C PRO A 84 -14.78 5.60 -3.29
N VAL A 85 -14.79 6.53 -2.33
CA VAL A 85 -15.18 7.92 -2.58
C VAL A 85 -14.10 8.62 -3.40
N ASN A 86 -14.44 9.08 -4.61
CA ASN A 86 -13.62 9.92 -5.51
C ASN A 86 -12.12 9.57 -5.55
N VAL A 87 -11.82 8.37 -6.06
CA VAL A 87 -10.43 7.87 -6.09
C VAL A 87 -9.59 8.52 -7.19
N THR A 88 -10.24 9.00 -8.26
CA THR A 88 -9.55 9.54 -9.45
C THR A 88 -10.40 10.58 -10.17
N ASP A 89 -9.76 11.44 -10.97
CA ASP A 89 -10.44 12.39 -11.85
C ASP A 89 -11.28 11.71 -12.97
N CYS A 90 -11.18 10.37 -13.09
CA CYS A 90 -11.92 9.61 -14.10
C CYS A 90 -13.27 9.07 -13.62
N GLY A 91 -13.59 9.18 -12.33
CA GLY A 91 -14.79 8.63 -11.69
C GLY A 91 -14.46 7.69 -10.56
N SER A 92 -15.47 6.99 -10.03
CA SER A 92 -15.33 6.05 -8.92
C SER A 92 -15.57 4.63 -9.43
N PRO A 93 -14.51 3.80 -9.60
CA PRO A 93 -14.68 2.37 -9.87
C PRO A 93 -15.34 1.67 -8.70
N ASP A 94 -15.98 0.50 -8.95
CA ASP A 94 -16.73 -0.21 -7.92
C ASP A 94 -15.87 -0.73 -6.78
N PHE A 95 -14.61 -1.12 -7.07
CA PHE A 95 -13.67 -1.56 -6.05
C PHE A 95 -12.29 -0.96 -6.26
N VAL A 96 -11.59 -0.73 -5.16
CA VAL A 96 -10.14 -0.50 -5.13
C VAL A 96 -9.47 -1.59 -4.29
N ILE A 97 -8.41 -2.14 -4.84
CA ILE A 97 -7.54 -3.11 -4.16
C ILE A 97 -6.32 -2.36 -3.69
N THR A 98 -6.07 -2.40 -2.38
CA THR A 98 -4.92 -1.72 -1.78
C THR A 98 -4.08 -2.68 -0.95
N ARG A 99 -2.78 -2.41 -0.85
CA ARG A 99 -1.88 -3.06 0.09
C ARG A 99 -1.19 -1.99 0.91
N LYS A 100 -1.34 -2.04 2.23
CA LYS A 100 -0.80 -1.02 3.14
C LYS A 100 -1.21 0.41 2.74
N GLY A 101 -2.44 0.56 2.20
CA GLY A 101 -2.98 1.83 1.75
C GLY A 101 -2.47 2.32 0.38
N LEU A 102 -1.68 1.52 -0.35
CA LEU A 102 -1.29 1.79 -1.73
C LEU A 102 -2.26 1.11 -2.70
N PRO A 103 -2.84 1.82 -3.66
CA PRO A 103 -3.66 1.20 -4.70
C PRO A 103 -2.81 0.27 -5.57
N LEU A 104 -3.21 -0.99 -5.65
CA LEU A 104 -2.63 -1.99 -6.55
C LEU A 104 -3.40 -2.02 -7.86
N GLY A 105 -4.70 -1.80 -7.82
CA GLY A 105 -5.55 -1.79 -8.99
C GLY A 105 -7.01 -1.51 -8.65
N TYR A 106 -7.82 -1.44 -9.68
CA TYR A 106 -9.22 -1.05 -9.63
C TYR A 106 -10.08 -2.08 -10.35
N ILE A 107 -11.33 -2.21 -9.90
CA ILE A 107 -12.27 -3.13 -10.55
C ILE A 107 -13.58 -2.38 -10.80
N GLU A 108 -14.05 -2.47 -12.03
CA GLU A 108 -15.38 -2.00 -12.44
C GLU A 108 -16.23 -3.22 -12.77
N ALA A 109 -17.41 -3.29 -12.20
CA ALA A 109 -18.34 -4.40 -12.37
C ALA A 109 -19.60 -3.96 -13.12
N LYS A 110 -20.19 -4.87 -13.86
CA LYS A 110 -21.49 -4.71 -14.50
C LYS A 110 -22.39 -5.90 -14.13
N ASP A 111 -23.69 -5.75 -14.32
CA ASP A 111 -24.63 -6.85 -14.08
C ASP A 111 -24.23 -8.10 -14.86
N VAL A 112 -24.48 -9.27 -14.25
CA VAL A 112 -24.20 -10.58 -14.85
C VAL A 112 -24.81 -10.72 -16.23
N GLY A 113 -24.00 -11.17 -17.19
CA GLY A 113 -24.41 -11.39 -18.59
C GLY A 113 -24.45 -10.12 -19.43
N LYS A 114 -23.90 -8.99 -18.93
CA LYS A 114 -23.72 -7.79 -19.76
C LYS A 114 -22.55 -7.98 -20.69
N ASP A 115 -22.75 -7.53 -21.95
CA ASP A 115 -21.67 -7.47 -22.91
C ASP A 115 -20.69 -6.33 -22.52
N LEU A 116 -19.50 -6.70 -22.04
CA LEU A 116 -18.46 -5.79 -21.56
C LEU A 116 -17.82 -4.98 -22.72
N ASP A 117 -17.95 -5.44 -23.96
CA ASP A 117 -17.46 -4.72 -25.14
C ASP A 117 -18.55 -3.86 -25.79
N SER A 118 -19.73 -3.77 -25.15
CA SER A 118 -20.86 -2.96 -25.64
C SER A 118 -20.50 -1.48 -25.77
N LYS A 119 -21.01 -0.86 -26.84
CA LYS A 119 -20.91 0.60 -27.08
C LYS A 119 -21.49 1.43 -25.93
N ALA A 120 -22.44 0.87 -25.17
CA ALA A 120 -23.05 1.57 -24.04
C ALA A 120 -22.04 1.93 -22.91
N TYR A 121 -20.98 1.14 -22.77
CA TYR A 121 -19.93 1.34 -21.77
C TYR A 121 -18.64 1.91 -22.35
N ALA A 122 -18.53 2.07 -23.67
CA ALA A 122 -17.29 2.37 -24.36
C ALA A 122 -16.63 3.68 -23.87
N GLU A 123 -17.43 4.71 -23.59
CA GLU A 123 -16.92 6.00 -23.09
C GLU A 123 -16.37 5.87 -21.66
N GLN A 124 -17.14 5.25 -20.74
CA GLN A 124 -16.74 5.02 -19.35
C GLN A 124 -15.47 4.17 -19.30
N PHE A 125 -15.44 3.04 -20.00
CA PHE A 125 -14.31 2.12 -20.01
C PHE A 125 -13.08 2.73 -20.68
N SER A 126 -13.24 3.54 -21.73
CA SER A 126 -12.12 4.28 -22.33
C SER A 126 -11.50 5.28 -21.35
N ARG A 127 -12.32 5.98 -20.57
CA ARG A 127 -11.87 6.90 -19.55
C ARG A 127 -11.11 6.19 -18.45
N TYR A 128 -11.62 5.06 -17.94
CA TYR A 128 -10.97 4.26 -16.92
C TYR A 128 -9.65 3.66 -17.42
N ARG A 129 -9.61 3.06 -18.62
CA ARG A 129 -8.39 2.52 -19.21
C ARG A 129 -7.28 3.55 -19.42
N LYS A 130 -7.64 4.80 -19.69
CA LYS A 130 -6.66 5.89 -19.82
C LYS A 130 -6.11 6.39 -18.49
N ALA A 131 -6.90 6.31 -17.43
CA ALA A 131 -6.56 6.87 -16.13
C ALA A 131 -6.00 5.83 -15.15
N LEU A 132 -6.35 4.55 -15.31
CA LEU A 132 -6.04 3.47 -14.38
C LEU A 132 -5.07 2.48 -15.04
N ASP A 133 -3.88 2.37 -14.48
CA ASP A 133 -2.83 1.52 -15.05
C ASP A 133 -3.06 0.02 -14.86
N ASN A 134 -3.84 -0.37 -13.85
CA ASN A 134 -4.19 -1.75 -13.54
C ASN A 134 -5.69 -1.82 -13.22
N LEU A 135 -6.45 -2.41 -14.14
CA LEU A 135 -7.91 -2.39 -14.11
C LEU A 135 -8.46 -3.76 -14.47
N ILE A 136 -9.47 -4.21 -13.73
CA ILE A 136 -10.33 -5.33 -14.14
C ILE A 136 -11.71 -4.74 -14.49
N ILE A 137 -12.27 -5.16 -15.62
CA ILE A 137 -13.69 -4.97 -15.96
C ILE A 137 -14.35 -6.34 -15.94
N THR A 138 -15.48 -6.47 -15.23
CA THR A 138 -16.13 -7.76 -15.04
C THR A 138 -17.66 -7.65 -15.05
N ASP A 139 -18.32 -8.72 -15.46
CA ASP A 139 -19.75 -8.99 -15.22
C ASP A 139 -19.95 -10.09 -14.16
N TYR A 140 -18.94 -10.30 -13.29
CA TYR A 140 -18.87 -11.36 -12.27
C TYR A 140 -18.69 -12.80 -12.82
N LEU A 141 -18.82 -13.02 -14.12
CA LEU A 141 -18.56 -14.29 -14.80
C LEU A 141 -17.37 -14.22 -15.74
N THR A 142 -17.21 -13.07 -16.40
CA THR A 142 -16.09 -12.77 -17.31
C THR A 142 -15.26 -11.65 -16.72
N PHE A 143 -13.94 -11.79 -16.76
CA PHE A 143 -12.95 -10.87 -16.21
C PHE A 143 -12.00 -10.42 -17.30
N GLN A 144 -12.05 -9.15 -17.66
CA GLN A 144 -11.12 -8.51 -18.61
C GLN A 144 -10.06 -7.76 -17.81
N PHE A 145 -8.79 -8.15 -17.97
CA PHE A 145 -7.64 -7.53 -17.30
C PHE A 145 -6.97 -6.54 -18.24
N PHE A 146 -6.77 -5.31 -17.74
CA PHE A 146 -6.12 -4.24 -18.47
C PHE A 146 -4.88 -3.76 -17.71
N GLN A 147 -3.77 -3.57 -18.43
CA GLN A 147 -2.55 -2.95 -17.93
C GLN A 147 -2.15 -1.81 -18.87
N HIS A 148 -1.91 -0.62 -18.30
CA HIS A 148 -1.60 0.59 -19.07
C HIS A 148 -2.59 0.89 -20.20
N GLY A 149 -3.86 0.56 -19.98
CA GLY A 149 -4.95 0.78 -20.94
C GLY A 149 -5.17 -0.34 -21.96
N GLU A 150 -4.24 -1.29 -22.10
CA GLU A 150 -4.32 -2.40 -23.03
C GLU A 150 -4.92 -3.65 -22.37
N LYS A 151 -5.82 -4.36 -23.07
CA LYS A 151 -6.38 -5.63 -22.60
C LYS A 151 -5.30 -6.71 -22.71
N VAL A 152 -4.86 -7.22 -21.55
CA VAL A 152 -3.79 -8.24 -21.46
C VAL A 152 -4.32 -9.65 -21.29
N GLN A 153 -5.55 -9.80 -20.75
CA GLN A 153 -6.18 -11.11 -20.58
C GLN A 153 -7.70 -10.97 -20.48
N GLU A 154 -8.39 -12.05 -20.83
CA GLU A 154 -9.83 -12.24 -20.60
C GLU A 154 -10.08 -13.69 -20.17
N ILE A 155 -10.84 -13.88 -19.09
CA ILE A 155 -11.11 -15.17 -18.48
C ILE A 155 -12.60 -15.24 -18.13
N SER A 156 -13.31 -16.23 -18.65
CA SER A 156 -14.70 -16.52 -18.26
C SER A 156 -14.73 -17.76 -17.38
N ILE A 157 -15.33 -17.65 -16.19
CA ILE A 157 -15.56 -18.77 -15.25
C ILE A 157 -16.98 -19.30 -15.29
N GLY A 158 -17.83 -18.68 -16.10
CA GLY A 158 -19.20 -19.10 -16.33
C GLY A 158 -19.84 -18.36 -17.49
N GLU A 159 -20.91 -18.89 -18.01
CA GLU A 159 -21.73 -18.32 -19.10
C GLU A 159 -23.19 -18.23 -18.68
N LEU A 160 -23.83 -17.09 -18.95
CA LEU A 160 -25.27 -16.94 -18.77
C LEU A 160 -26.01 -17.42 -19.99
N GLY A 161 -26.77 -18.52 -19.85
CA GLY A 161 -27.60 -19.08 -20.89
C GLY A 161 -29.08 -19.10 -20.52
N PRO A 162 -29.97 -19.66 -21.40
CA PRO A 162 -31.40 -19.73 -21.16
C PRO A 162 -31.80 -20.50 -19.88
N ASN A 163 -30.94 -21.41 -19.44
CA ASN A 163 -31.14 -22.24 -18.24
C ASN A 163 -30.36 -21.70 -16.99
N GLY A 164 -29.98 -20.46 -17.02
CA GLY A 164 -29.16 -19.84 -15.96
C GLY A 164 -27.64 -19.92 -16.21
N VAL A 165 -26.86 -19.80 -15.16
CA VAL A 165 -25.39 -19.78 -15.25
C VAL A 165 -24.83 -21.20 -15.39
N LYS A 166 -23.99 -21.42 -16.41
CA LYS A 166 -23.21 -22.64 -16.61
C LYS A 166 -21.76 -22.31 -16.19
N ALA A 167 -21.24 -23.00 -15.18
CA ALA A 167 -19.85 -22.85 -14.72
C ALA A 167 -18.85 -23.41 -15.74
N ILE A 168 -17.63 -22.84 -15.74
CA ILE A 168 -16.46 -23.26 -16.52
C ILE A 168 -15.30 -23.52 -15.53
N PRO A 169 -15.32 -24.64 -14.77
CA PRO A 169 -14.36 -24.89 -13.69
C PRO A 169 -12.92 -25.00 -14.16
N GLU A 170 -12.69 -25.40 -15.41
CA GLU A 170 -11.36 -25.47 -16.02
C GLU A 170 -10.61 -24.14 -16.03
N ASN A 171 -11.34 -23.01 -15.97
CA ASN A 171 -10.77 -21.67 -15.94
C ASN A 171 -10.52 -21.12 -14.50
N PHE A 172 -10.99 -21.81 -13.46
CA PHE A 172 -10.84 -21.35 -12.07
C PHE A 172 -9.36 -21.13 -11.67
N PRO A 173 -8.44 -22.09 -11.90
CA PRO A 173 -7.04 -21.89 -11.56
C PRO A 173 -6.37 -20.77 -12.38
N LEU A 174 -6.90 -20.49 -13.57
CA LEU A 174 -6.40 -19.40 -14.39
C LEU A 174 -6.81 -18.06 -13.81
N LEU A 175 -8.09 -17.93 -13.38
CA LEU A 175 -8.58 -16.71 -12.74
C LEU A 175 -7.82 -16.42 -11.43
N GLU A 176 -7.62 -17.42 -10.56
CA GLU A 176 -6.85 -17.26 -9.32
C GLU A 176 -5.46 -16.69 -9.59
N ARG A 177 -4.70 -17.28 -10.49
CA ARG A 177 -3.36 -16.80 -10.87
C ARG A 177 -3.37 -15.38 -11.43
N TRP A 178 -4.39 -15.01 -12.21
CA TRP A 178 -4.47 -13.66 -12.75
C TRP A 178 -4.91 -12.62 -11.73
N LEU A 179 -5.73 -12.98 -10.75
CA LEU A 179 -6.04 -12.13 -9.61
C LEU A 179 -4.80 -11.92 -8.72
N GLU A 180 -4.03 -12.98 -8.45
CA GLU A 180 -2.74 -12.88 -7.76
C GLU A 180 -1.77 -11.97 -8.53
N HIS A 181 -1.64 -12.17 -9.85
CA HIS A 181 -0.80 -11.31 -10.70
C HIS A 181 -1.27 -9.85 -10.67
N PHE A 182 -2.58 -9.61 -10.76
CA PHE A 182 -3.17 -8.28 -10.63
C PHE A 182 -2.79 -7.60 -9.31
N ALA A 183 -2.77 -8.35 -8.22
CA ALA A 183 -2.38 -7.83 -6.90
C ALA A 183 -0.86 -7.66 -6.72
N THR A 184 -0.04 -8.21 -7.61
CA THR A 184 1.41 -7.96 -7.65
C THR A 184 1.79 -6.79 -8.56
N PHE A 185 0.83 -6.31 -9.38
CA PHE A 185 1.07 -5.17 -10.26
C PHE A 185 1.19 -3.90 -9.42
N ILE A 186 2.40 -3.45 -9.27
CA ILE A 186 2.71 -2.18 -8.64
C ILE A 186 2.81 -1.15 -9.76
N ALA A 187 1.68 -0.52 -10.07
CA ALA A 187 1.70 0.66 -10.90
C ALA A 187 2.61 1.70 -10.24
N GLN A 188 3.38 2.45 -11.01
CA GLN A 188 3.91 3.73 -10.55
C GLN A 188 2.69 4.62 -10.28
N THR A 189 2.13 4.49 -9.08
CA THR A 189 0.83 5.03 -8.70
C THR A 189 0.85 6.55 -8.59
N VAL A 190 2.02 7.14 -8.61
CA VAL A 190 2.20 8.58 -8.43
C VAL A 190 2.88 9.16 -9.66
N LYS A 191 2.08 9.78 -10.52
CA LYS A 191 2.53 10.38 -11.78
C LYS A 191 2.62 11.91 -11.75
N SER A 192 2.18 12.56 -10.67
CA SER A 192 2.22 14.01 -10.56
C SER A 192 2.76 14.49 -9.21
N PRO A 193 3.44 15.67 -9.18
CA PRO A 193 3.90 16.28 -7.94
C PRO A 193 2.78 16.54 -6.95
N ILE A 194 1.62 17.00 -7.41
CA ILE A 194 0.47 17.29 -6.56
C ILE A 194 -0.03 16.01 -5.88
N LYS A 195 -0.16 14.91 -6.63
CA LYS A 195 -0.61 13.64 -6.06
C LYS A 195 0.38 13.06 -5.06
N LEU A 196 1.68 13.18 -5.34
CA LEU A 196 2.71 12.80 -4.38
C LEU A 196 2.61 13.62 -3.09
N ALA A 197 2.44 14.95 -3.21
CA ALA A 197 2.29 15.84 -2.07
C ALA A 197 1.04 15.51 -1.24
N GLU A 198 -0.09 15.18 -1.86
CA GLU A 198 -1.32 14.76 -1.18
C GLU A 198 -1.15 13.45 -0.39
N LEU A 199 -0.50 12.45 -0.98
CA LEU A 199 -0.22 11.19 -0.31
C LEU A 199 0.74 11.39 0.88
N MET A 200 1.81 12.16 0.68
CA MET A 200 2.73 12.53 1.76
C MET A 200 2.01 13.23 2.91
N ALA A 201 1.21 14.26 2.60
CA ALA A 201 0.47 15.03 3.58
C ALA A 201 -0.52 14.17 4.37
N GLY A 202 -1.24 13.27 3.69
CA GLY A 202 -2.15 12.33 4.36
C GLY A 202 -1.43 11.40 5.35
N LYS A 203 -0.27 10.85 4.96
CA LYS A 203 0.54 9.98 5.82
C LYS A 203 1.19 10.78 6.97
N ALA A 204 1.66 11.99 6.71
CA ALA A 204 2.27 12.85 7.74
C ALA A 204 1.24 13.27 8.80
N ARG A 205 0.01 13.65 8.43
CA ARG A 205 -1.08 13.92 9.40
C ARG A 205 -1.43 12.70 10.24
N LEU A 206 -1.41 11.50 9.66
CA LEU A 206 -1.62 10.27 10.41
C LEU A 206 -0.49 10.04 11.43
N LEU A 207 0.76 10.26 11.01
CA LEU A 207 1.93 10.19 11.91
C LEU A 207 1.81 11.20 13.05
N GLU A 208 1.50 12.47 12.77
CA GLU A 208 1.27 13.50 13.77
C GLU A 208 0.23 13.06 14.81
N THR A 209 -0.92 12.56 14.35
CA THR A 209 -2.01 12.12 15.24
C THR A 209 -1.58 10.95 16.15
N ILE A 210 -0.85 9.98 15.59
CA ILE A 210 -0.36 8.82 16.38
C ILE A 210 0.68 9.27 17.39
N LEU A 211 1.64 10.12 16.96
CA LEU A 211 2.73 10.63 17.80
C LEU A 211 2.19 11.48 18.95
N GLU A 212 1.32 12.45 18.68
CA GLU A 212 0.70 13.27 19.71
C GLU A 212 -0.03 12.42 20.76
N GLY A 213 -0.90 11.51 20.28
CA GLY A 213 -1.64 10.63 21.17
C GLY A 213 -0.77 9.65 21.96
N ALA A 214 0.33 9.20 21.40
CA ALA A 214 1.30 8.34 22.07
C ALA A 214 2.08 9.11 23.13
N LEU A 215 2.62 10.27 22.77
CA LEU A 215 3.38 11.12 23.69
C LEU A 215 2.55 11.60 24.87
N LEU A 216 1.28 12.04 24.63
CA LEU A 216 0.39 12.47 25.70
C LEU A 216 0.07 11.33 26.68
N ARG A 217 -0.07 10.09 26.22
CA ARG A 217 -0.26 8.92 27.11
C ARG A 217 1.01 8.65 27.93
N ASP A 218 2.18 8.62 27.26
CA ASP A 218 3.45 8.33 27.94
C ASP A 218 3.75 9.37 29.02
N LEU A 219 3.53 10.65 28.74
CA LEU A 219 3.69 11.74 29.71
C LEU A 219 2.70 11.68 30.86
N LYS A 220 1.44 11.30 30.58
CA LYS A 220 0.40 11.15 31.62
C LYS A 220 0.69 9.98 32.55
N ASP A 221 1.20 8.88 32.00
CA ASP A 221 1.46 7.63 32.73
C ASP A 221 2.89 7.63 33.32
N GLU A 222 3.64 8.74 33.14
CA GLU A 222 5.03 8.95 33.61
C GLU A 222 5.98 7.82 33.12
N VAL A 223 5.76 7.34 31.88
CA VAL A 223 6.56 6.28 31.28
C VAL A 223 7.70 6.89 30.44
N ILE A 224 8.92 6.48 30.72
CA ILE A 224 10.08 6.87 29.90
C ILE A 224 10.14 5.93 28.68
N THR A 225 9.90 6.52 27.50
CA THR A 225 9.99 5.86 26.21
C THR A 225 11.02 6.55 25.35
N GLU A 226 11.38 5.95 24.22
CA GLU A 226 12.21 6.63 23.20
C GLU A 226 11.56 7.94 22.76
N LEU A 227 10.23 7.95 22.62
CA LEU A 227 9.48 9.13 22.20
C LEU A 227 9.53 10.26 23.21
N THR A 228 9.37 9.98 24.53
CA THR A 228 9.51 10.99 25.59
C THR A 228 10.94 11.52 25.69
N SER A 229 11.94 10.65 25.54
CA SER A 229 13.37 11.04 25.55
C SER A 229 13.72 11.94 24.37
N GLN A 230 13.16 11.66 23.19
CA GLN A 230 13.31 12.50 22.02
C GLN A 230 12.60 13.84 22.19
N PHE A 231 11.40 13.86 22.78
CA PHE A 231 10.67 15.10 23.10
C PHE A 231 11.47 16.01 24.02
N GLU A 232 11.99 15.46 25.12
CA GLU A 232 12.87 16.19 26.05
C GLU A 232 14.12 16.73 25.36
N THR A 233 14.76 15.91 24.52
CA THR A 233 15.93 16.34 23.74
C THR A 233 15.60 17.52 22.82
N PHE A 234 14.44 17.50 22.18
CA PHE A 234 14.00 18.61 21.31
C PHE A 234 13.69 19.87 22.12
N GLN A 235 13.13 19.74 23.33
CA GLN A 235 12.93 20.88 24.24
C GLN A 235 14.27 21.49 24.67
N ASP A 236 15.23 20.67 25.04
CA ASP A 236 16.53 21.12 25.52
C ASP A 236 17.39 21.76 24.43
N MET A 237 17.37 21.19 23.22
CA MET A 237 18.30 21.58 22.15
C MET A 237 17.74 22.59 21.14
N LEU A 238 16.41 22.65 20.98
CA LEU A 238 15.79 23.42 19.89
C LEU A 238 14.75 24.44 20.37
N ILE A 239 13.74 24.03 21.13
CA ILE A 239 12.60 24.88 21.52
C ILE A 239 12.21 24.55 22.95
N HIS A 240 12.62 25.33 23.92
CA HIS A 240 12.42 25.07 25.35
C HIS A 240 10.94 24.97 25.79
N ASP A 241 10.03 25.64 25.11
CA ASP A 241 8.59 25.63 25.39
C ASP A 241 7.79 24.78 24.42
N LEU A 242 8.45 23.81 23.73
CA LEU A 242 7.84 22.91 22.78
C LEU A 242 6.70 22.10 23.41
N GLN A 243 5.52 22.17 22.80
CA GLN A 243 4.36 21.40 23.23
C GLN A 243 4.27 20.05 22.52
N PRO A 244 3.64 19.02 23.11
CA PRO A 244 3.51 17.69 22.50
C PRO A 244 2.98 17.71 21.07
N LYS A 245 1.98 18.54 20.79
CA LYS A 245 1.42 18.70 19.45
C LYS A 245 2.44 19.26 18.46
N GLN A 246 3.18 20.29 18.84
CA GLN A 246 4.20 20.93 18.01
C GLN A 246 5.37 19.96 17.74
N PHE A 247 5.73 19.14 18.73
CA PHE A 247 6.72 18.09 18.56
C PHE A 247 6.25 17.04 17.56
N ALA A 248 5.00 16.55 17.69
CA ALA A 248 4.43 15.54 16.80
C ALA A 248 4.36 16.06 15.34
N ASP A 249 3.99 17.32 15.16
CA ASP A 249 3.96 18.02 13.88
C ASP A 249 5.37 18.10 13.26
N LEU A 250 6.34 18.63 14.00
CA LEU A 250 7.73 18.73 13.55
C LEU A 250 8.33 17.36 13.21
N TYR A 251 8.05 16.36 14.03
CA TYR A 251 8.52 15.00 13.85
C TYR A 251 7.94 14.37 12.57
N ALA A 252 6.63 14.49 12.36
CA ALA A 252 5.95 13.95 11.19
C ALA A 252 6.43 14.61 9.88
N GLN A 253 6.57 15.94 9.88
CA GLN A 253 7.13 16.67 8.73
C GLN A 253 8.57 16.26 8.44
N THR A 254 9.41 16.10 9.47
CA THR A 254 10.81 15.68 9.34
C THR A 254 10.91 14.29 8.71
N LEU A 255 10.09 13.33 9.15
CA LEU A 255 10.04 12.00 8.58
C LEU A 255 9.60 12.02 7.11
N ALA A 256 8.50 12.71 6.82
CA ALA A 256 7.96 12.76 5.47
C ALA A 256 8.94 13.43 4.49
N TYR A 257 9.50 14.57 4.88
CA TYR A 257 10.45 15.30 4.04
C TYR A 257 11.81 14.59 3.93
N GLY A 258 12.29 13.97 5.02
CA GLY A 258 13.53 13.20 5.02
C GLY A 258 13.46 12.00 4.07
N LEU A 259 12.36 11.25 4.10
CA LEU A 259 12.11 10.14 3.15
C LEU A 259 12.03 10.63 1.71
N PHE A 260 11.33 11.75 1.47
CA PHE A 260 11.28 12.38 0.16
C PHE A 260 12.67 12.79 -0.35
N ALA A 261 13.45 13.52 0.47
CA ALA A 261 14.78 13.97 0.12
C ALA A 261 15.74 12.80 -0.15
N ALA A 262 15.69 11.75 0.68
CA ALA A 262 16.45 10.53 0.48
C ALA A 262 16.12 9.87 -0.86
N ARG A 263 14.81 9.70 -1.16
CA ARG A 263 14.36 9.10 -2.41
C ARG A 263 14.75 9.91 -3.64
N TYR A 264 14.69 11.22 -3.56
CA TYR A 264 15.14 12.10 -4.65
C TYR A 264 16.62 11.88 -5.00
N HIS A 265 17.44 11.55 -4.00
CA HIS A 265 18.88 11.27 -4.17
C HIS A 265 19.21 9.80 -4.45
N ASP A 266 18.26 8.88 -4.22
CA ASP A 266 18.47 7.46 -4.46
C ASP A 266 18.71 7.17 -5.96
N PRO A 267 19.85 6.55 -6.31
CA PRO A 267 20.17 6.17 -7.69
C PRO A 267 19.40 4.93 -8.17
N THR A 268 18.76 4.15 -7.25
CA THR A 268 18.07 2.91 -7.56
C THR A 268 16.56 3.08 -7.40
N LEU A 269 15.77 2.54 -8.35
CA LEU A 269 14.30 2.57 -8.30
C LEU A 269 13.70 1.29 -7.71
N GLU A 270 14.48 0.21 -7.61
CA GLU A 270 13.99 -1.10 -7.22
C GLU A 270 13.97 -1.31 -5.71
N THR A 271 14.94 -0.71 -5.01
CA THR A 271 15.04 -0.78 -3.55
C THR A 271 14.86 0.61 -2.95
N PHE A 272 14.17 0.70 -1.87
CA PHE A 272 14.09 1.89 -1.01
C PHE A 272 13.30 1.54 0.24
N ASP A 273 13.92 1.67 1.38
CA ASP A 273 13.26 1.52 2.66
C ASP A 273 13.69 2.64 3.64
N ARG A 274 13.11 2.63 4.82
CA ARG A 274 13.41 3.61 5.87
C ARG A 274 14.88 3.60 6.30
N ASN A 275 15.51 2.42 6.38
CA ASN A 275 16.89 2.30 6.81
C ASN A 275 17.84 2.80 5.73
N GLU A 276 17.55 2.51 4.46
CA GLU A 276 18.28 3.04 3.31
C GLU A 276 18.13 4.56 3.25
N ALA A 277 16.93 5.09 3.46
CA ALA A 277 16.70 6.53 3.51
C ALA A 277 17.58 7.26 4.53
N ALA A 278 17.77 6.67 5.72
CA ALA A 278 18.63 7.25 6.75
C ALA A 278 20.12 7.41 6.31
N GLN A 279 20.57 6.61 5.35
CA GLN A 279 21.92 6.67 4.80
C GLN A 279 22.02 7.64 3.62
N LEU A 280 20.93 7.85 2.90
CA LEU A 280 20.88 8.65 1.66
C LEU A 280 20.70 10.15 1.89
N ILE A 281 20.33 10.59 3.09
CA ILE A 281 20.21 12.03 3.39
C ILE A 281 21.58 12.72 3.23
N PRO A 282 21.65 13.80 2.40
CA PRO A 282 22.91 14.44 2.07
C PRO A 282 23.67 14.95 3.29
N HIS A 283 24.99 14.79 3.28
CA HIS A 283 25.90 15.35 4.29
C HIS A 283 25.90 16.88 4.32
N SER A 284 25.45 17.53 3.25
CA SER A 284 25.33 18.99 3.14
C SER A 284 24.28 19.59 4.08
N ASN A 285 23.37 18.76 4.62
CA ASN A 285 22.40 19.18 5.64
C ASN A 285 22.57 18.34 6.92
N PRO A 286 23.56 18.64 7.77
CA PRO A 286 23.84 17.87 8.99
C PRO A 286 22.69 17.88 9.99
N LEU A 287 21.94 18.99 10.08
CA LEU A 287 20.81 19.11 10.99
C LEU A 287 19.68 18.13 10.59
N LEU A 288 19.24 18.16 9.34
CA LEU A 288 18.21 17.26 8.83
C LEU A 288 18.65 15.80 8.97
N ARG A 289 19.91 15.51 8.68
CA ARG A 289 20.46 14.17 8.80
C ARG A 289 20.43 13.65 10.23
N ASN A 290 20.92 14.43 11.19
CA ASN A 290 20.95 14.05 12.61
C ASN A 290 19.51 13.89 13.14
N LEU A 291 18.63 14.82 12.79
CA LEU A 291 17.23 14.78 13.16
C LEU A 291 16.55 13.53 12.57
N PHE A 292 16.74 13.29 11.28
CA PHE A 292 16.16 12.11 10.63
C PHE A 292 16.71 10.79 11.19
N GLN A 293 18.01 10.72 11.47
CA GLN A 293 18.62 9.54 12.08
C GLN A 293 18.08 9.27 13.49
N SER A 294 17.77 10.30 14.26
CA SER A 294 17.18 10.14 15.61
C SER A 294 15.73 9.67 15.54
N VAL A 295 14.96 10.13 14.54
CA VAL A 295 13.51 9.86 14.47
C VAL A 295 13.14 8.69 13.56
N ALA A 296 13.98 8.32 12.60
CA ALA A 296 13.73 7.24 11.63
C ALA A 296 14.71 6.07 11.74
N GLY A 297 15.68 6.15 12.68
CA GLY A 297 16.70 5.16 12.89
C GLY A 297 16.18 3.82 13.41
N TYR A 298 17.11 2.97 13.85
CA TYR A 298 16.83 1.62 14.34
C TYR A 298 15.81 1.58 15.50
N ASN A 299 15.84 2.58 16.37
CA ASN A 299 15.01 2.69 17.58
C ASN A 299 13.69 3.45 17.35
N ILE A 300 13.19 3.51 16.12
CA ILE A 300 11.88 4.14 15.86
C ILE A 300 10.79 3.51 16.74
N ASP A 301 9.93 4.35 17.31
CA ASP A 301 8.79 3.89 18.11
C ASP A 301 7.89 2.94 17.31
N ASP A 302 7.59 1.78 17.91
CA ASP A 302 6.84 0.70 17.25
C ASP A 302 5.43 1.15 16.81
N ARG A 303 4.85 2.13 17.52
CA ARG A 303 3.50 2.65 17.21
C ARG A 303 3.42 3.38 15.88
N ILE A 304 4.53 3.96 15.42
CA ILE A 304 4.59 4.69 14.13
C ILE A 304 5.32 3.92 13.03
N ARG A 305 6.06 2.86 13.36
CA ARG A 305 6.90 2.12 12.43
C ARG A 305 6.17 1.73 11.15
N SER A 306 4.99 1.11 11.27
CA SER A 306 4.22 0.68 10.10
C SER A 306 3.79 1.84 9.20
N THR A 307 3.47 3.00 9.78
CA THR A 307 3.07 4.19 8.99
C THR A 307 4.26 4.80 8.26
N VAL A 308 5.44 4.82 8.90
CA VAL A 308 6.69 5.29 8.27
C VAL A 308 7.14 4.33 7.16
N ASP A 309 7.08 3.02 7.41
CA ASP A 309 7.41 2.01 6.40
C ASP A 309 6.44 2.08 5.21
N ASN A 310 5.15 2.34 5.46
CA ASN A 310 4.17 2.57 4.40
C ASN A 310 4.44 3.86 3.60
N LEU A 311 4.99 4.90 4.23
CA LEU A 311 5.41 6.11 3.52
C LEU A 311 6.65 5.84 2.67
N ALA A 312 7.64 5.10 3.19
CA ALA A 312 8.79 4.65 2.42
C ALA A 312 8.37 3.82 1.19
N GLU A 313 7.35 2.95 1.34
CA GLU A 313 6.78 2.17 0.25
C GLU A 313 6.18 3.06 -0.87
N VAL A 314 5.47 4.15 -0.52
CA VAL A 314 5.01 5.14 -1.52
C VAL A 314 6.18 5.67 -2.32
N PHE A 315 7.26 6.04 -1.67
CA PHE A 315 8.45 6.57 -2.33
C PHE A 315 9.19 5.51 -3.14
N ARG A 316 9.28 4.26 -2.67
CA ARG A 316 9.88 3.15 -3.41
C ARG A 316 9.23 2.97 -4.79
N HIS A 317 7.89 3.12 -4.85
CA HIS A 317 7.13 2.96 -6.09
C HIS A 317 6.95 4.27 -6.88
N SER A 318 7.60 5.36 -6.44
CA SER A 318 7.54 6.66 -7.11
C SER A 318 8.89 7.02 -7.71
N ASP A 319 8.91 7.29 -9.03
CA ASP A 319 10.07 7.91 -9.66
C ASP A 319 10.04 9.42 -9.38
N VAL A 320 10.48 9.79 -8.17
CA VAL A 320 10.40 11.17 -7.67
C VAL A 320 11.14 12.14 -8.58
N ARG A 321 12.29 11.75 -9.16
CA ARG A 321 13.03 12.61 -10.10
C ARG A 321 12.23 12.89 -11.35
N LYS A 322 11.63 11.85 -11.95
CA LYS A 322 10.80 11.99 -13.15
C LYS A 322 9.51 12.78 -12.86
N ILE A 323 8.90 12.56 -11.70
CA ILE A 323 7.71 13.28 -11.25
C ILE A 323 7.99 14.78 -11.14
N LEU A 324 9.17 15.16 -10.63
CA LEU A 324 9.58 16.56 -10.45
C LEU A 324 10.26 17.16 -11.69
N ASP A 325 10.47 16.38 -12.75
CA ASP A 325 11.08 16.92 -13.96
C ASP A 325 10.18 17.99 -14.58
N GLY A 326 10.71 19.21 -14.64
CA GLY A 326 9.95 20.36 -15.09
C GLY A 326 9.05 21.04 -14.06
N PHE A 327 8.87 20.45 -12.86
CA PHE A 327 8.06 21.05 -11.81
C PHE A 327 8.73 22.32 -11.26
N GLY A 328 8.00 23.44 -11.22
CA GLY A 328 8.50 24.73 -10.72
C GLY A 328 9.42 25.49 -11.68
N LYS A 329 9.71 25.01 -12.89
CA LYS A 329 10.64 25.62 -13.86
C LYS A 329 10.11 26.90 -14.55
N THR A 330 9.20 27.64 -13.96
CA THR A 330 8.76 28.95 -14.50
C THR A 330 9.81 30.04 -14.38
N THR A 331 10.85 29.86 -13.55
CA THR A 331 12.02 30.73 -13.45
C THR A 331 13.29 29.88 -13.23
N ALA A 332 14.41 30.27 -13.83
CA ALA A 332 15.70 29.55 -13.76
C ALA A 332 16.33 29.44 -12.37
N GLN A 333 15.65 29.89 -11.32
CA GLN A 333 16.15 29.96 -9.93
C GLN A 333 15.40 29.07 -8.94
N ASN A 334 14.32 28.37 -9.35
CA ASN A 334 13.55 27.56 -8.41
C ASN A 334 14.07 26.10 -8.34
N ASP A 335 14.60 25.74 -7.19
CA ASP A 335 14.92 24.37 -6.86
C ASP A 335 13.61 23.53 -6.80
N PRO A 336 13.44 22.48 -7.63
CA PRO A 336 12.25 21.64 -7.64
C PRO A 336 11.93 21.02 -6.28
N ILE A 337 12.94 20.77 -5.45
CA ILE A 337 12.78 20.18 -4.12
C ILE A 337 12.11 21.19 -3.19
N VAL A 338 12.57 22.45 -3.19
CA VAL A 338 12.00 23.52 -2.35
C VAL A 338 10.54 23.78 -2.75
N HIS A 339 10.27 23.89 -4.05
CA HIS A 339 8.91 24.12 -4.55
C HIS A 339 7.98 22.95 -4.26
N PHE A 340 8.48 21.71 -4.32
CA PHE A 340 7.72 20.54 -3.91
C PHE A 340 7.41 20.54 -2.41
N TYR A 341 8.37 20.96 -1.56
CA TYR A 341 8.14 21.08 -0.13
C TYR A 341 7.05 22.11 0.20
N GLU A 342 7.04 23.26 -0.47
CA GLU A 342 5.95 24.25 -0.34
C GLU A 342 4.60 23.64 -0.75
N THR A 343 4.57 22.86 -1.84
CA THR A 343 3.38 22.15 -2.29
C THR A 343 2.90 21.12 -1.26
N PHE A 344 3.83 20.37 -0.68
CA PHE A 344 3.52 19.44 0.40
C PHE A 344 2.94 20.14 1.62
N LEU A 345 3.55 21.24 2.10
CA LEU A 345 3.04 22.03 3.23
C LEU A 345 1.65 22.59 2.97
N ALA A 346 1.37 23.01 1.73
CA ALA A 346 0.03 23.49 1.36
C ALA A 346 -1.05 22.39 1.38
N LYS A 347 -0.66 21.12 1.34
CA LYS A 347 -1.55 19.96 1.42
C LYS A 347 -1.57 19.33 2.82
N TYR A 348 -0.54 19.62 3.62
CA TYR A 348 -0.41 19.16 5.01
C TYR A 348 -1.18 20.04 5.97
#